data_5689448a71ab3a31809918a43d31c64f
#
_entry.id   5689448a71ab3a31809918a43d31c64f
#
_cell.length_a   1.000
_cell.length_b   1.000
_cell.length_c   1.000
_cell.angle_alpha   90.00
_cell.angle_beta   90.00
_cell.angle_gamma   90.00
#
_symmetry.space_group_name_H-M   'P 1'
#
loop_
_entity.id
_entity.type
_entity.pdbx_description
1 polymer ?
#
loop_
_entity_poly.entity_id
_entity_poly.type
_entity_poly.pdbx_seq_one_letter_code
_entity_poly.pdbx_strand_id
1 'polypeptide(L)'
;MEHRHEARTNGSLVVTINGRDKTGQFFNEQVLASRISKSGALLSGLSRHLRLGDVISVAYSGKKSRFKVVWLRDSESHHLIQAAIHLLKAETCPWMNTFRAV
;
A
#
# COMPACT_ATOMS: atom_id res chain seq x y z
N MET A 1 -8.88 -24.16 1.47
CA MET A 1 -8.84 -23.42 1.17
C MET A 1 -8.91 -22.32 1.78
N GLU A 2 -8.84 -21.56 1.71
CA GLU A 2 -8.90 -20.61 2.25
C GLU A 2 -9.86 -19.94 2.18
N HIS A 3 -10.32 -19.49 2.88
CA HIS A 3 -11.32 -18.87 2.91
C HIS A 3 -11.09 -17.52 3.00
N ARG A 4 -11.06 -16.84 2.06
CA ARG A 4 -10.85 -15.59 2.02
C ARG A 4 -12.00 -14.86 2.19
N HIS A 5 -12.07 -13.88 2.97
CA HIS A 5 -13.18 -13.07 3.13
C HIS A 5 -13.21 -11.95 2.18
N GLU A 6 -12.16 -11.54 1.57
CA GLU A 6 -12.09 -10.47 0.59
C GLU A 6 -11.51 -11.01 -0.67
N ALA A 7 -12.00 -10.51 -1.78
CA ALA A 7 -11.41 -10.87 -3.06
C ALA A 7 -10.02 -10.29 -3.15
N ARG A 8 -9.11 -11.02 -3.72
CA ARG A 8 -7.76 -10.56 -3.92
C ARG A 8 -7.37 -10.84 -5.32
N THR A 9 -6.54 -9.97 -5.87
CA THR A 9 -6.01 -10.28 -7.16
C THR A 9 -4.66 -10.89 -6.95
N ASN A 10 -4.25 -11.69 -7.89
CA ASN A 10 -2.96 -12.32 -7.84
C ASN A 10 -1.89 -11.49 -8.47
N GLY A 11 -2.20 -10.41 -9.06
CA GLY A 11 -1.21 -9.58 -9.71
C GLY A 11 -0.71 -8.49 -8.82
N SER A 12 0.16 -7.67 -9.37
CA SER A 12 0.65 -6.50 -8.70
C SER A 12 0.24 -5.27 -9.47
N LEU A 13 0.04 -4.18 -8.76
CA LEU A 13 -0.25 -2.90 -9.37
C LEU A 13 0.90 -1.96 -9.10
N VAL A 14 1.18 -1.10 -10.06
CA VAL A 14 2.14 -0.02 -9.82
C VAL A 14 1.34 1.13 -9.27
N VAL A 15 1.67 1.57 -8.09
CA VAL A 15 0.96 2.67 -7.45
C VAL A 15 1.97 3.76 -7.09
N THR A 16 1.48 4.96 -6.93
CA THR A 16 2.33 6.08 -6.50
C THR A 16 1.99 6.39 -5.06
N ILE A 17 2.99 6.42 -4.22
CA ILE A 17 2.77 6.76 -2.82
C ILE A 17 3.44 8.07 -2.50
N ASN A 18 2.86 8.82 -1.59
CA ASN A 18 3.51 10.02 -1.11
C ASN A 18 3.15 10.24 0.35
N GLY A 19 4.00 10.97 1.03
CA GLY A 19 3.83 11.22 2.44
C GLY A 19 5.12 11.76 3.00
N ARG A 20 5.34 11.53 4.29
CA ARG A 20 6.58 11.92 4.94
C ARG A 20 7.24 10.69 5.48
N ASP A 21 8.55 10.61 5.32
CA ASP A 21 9.28 9.47 5.84
C ASP A 21 9.58 9.74 7.33
N LYS A 22 10.31 8.82 7.95
CA LYS A 22 10.52 8.95 9.38
C LYS A 22 11.42 10.12 9.75
N THR A 23 12.07 10.74 8.78
CA THR A 23 12.84 11.95 9.03
C THR A 23 12.00 13.20 8.83
N GLY A 24 10.76 13.04 8.43
CA GLY A 24 9.87 14.18 8.19
C GLY A 24 9.96 14.75 6.79
N GLN A 25 10.72 14.10 5.91
CA GLN A 25 10.87 14.60 4.57
C GLN A 25 9.80 14.08 3.67
N PHE A 26 9.24 14.94 2.84
CA PHE A 26 8.24 14.53 1.87
C PHE A 26 8.86 13.61 0.85
N PHE A 27 8.13 12.64 0.40
CA PHE A 27 8.58 11.77 -0.68
C PHE A 27 7.42 11.44 -1.59
N ASN A 28 7.77 11.02 -2.80
CA ASN A 28 6.81 10.62 -3.81
C ASN A 28 7.52 9.53 -4.60
N GLU A 29 6.99 8.33 -4.62
CA GLU A 29 7.66 7.27 -5.36
C GLU A 29 6.69 6.22 -5.84
N GLN A 30 7.06 5.51 -6.87
CA GLN A 30 6.27 4.42 -7.39
C GLN A 30 6.73 3.13 -6.78
N VAL A 31 5.80 2.32 -6.35
CA VAL A 31 6.11 1.03 -5.73
C VAL A 31 5.12 0.01 -6.25
N LEU A 32 5.35 -1.24 -5.94
CA LEU A 32 4.42 -2.30 -6.31
C LEU A 32 3.49 -2.59 -5.16
N ALA A 33 2.22 -2.73 -5.47
CA ALA A 33 1.23 -3.15 -4.48
C ALA A 33 0.77 -4.54 -4.87
N SER A 34 0.85 -5.46 -3.94
CA SER A 34 0.41 -6.83 -4.15
C SER A 34 -0.53 -7.22 -3.04
N ARG A 35 -1.07 -8.41 -3.12
CA ARG A 35 -2.03 -8.91 -2.14
C ARG A 35 -3.11 -7.87 -1.88
N ILE A 36 -3.60 -7.27 -2.95
CA ILE A 36 -4.55 -6.18 -2.80
C ILE A 36 -5.93 -6.69 -2.45
N SER A 37 -6.61 -5.93 -1.61
CA SER A 37 -7.98 -6.21 -1.22
C SER A 37 -8.69 -4.88 -1.10
N LYS A 38 -9.95 -4.92 -0.72
CA LYS A 38 -10.71 -3.69 -0.56
C LYS A 38 -10.17 -2.83 0.57
N SER A 39 -9.47 -3.42 1.51
CA SER A 39 -9.05 -2.70 2.70
C SER A 39 -7.55 -2.46 2.77
N GLY A 40 -6.77 -2.99 1.86
CA GLY A 40 -5.34 -2.78 1.97
C GLY A 40 -4.52 -3.49 0.94
N ALA A 41 -3.23 -3.49 1.15
CA ALA A 41 -2.29 -4.11 0.23
C ALA A 41 -0.94 -4.25 0.90
N LEU A 42 -0.05 -4.98 0.25
CA LEU A 42 1.33 -5.06 0.64
C LEU A 42 2.15 -4.26 -0.37
N LEU A 43 2.86 -3.27 0.08
CA LEU A 43 3.72 -2.47 -0.77
C LEU A 43 5.12 -3.04 -0.73
N SER A 44 5.78 -3.07 -1.88
CA SER A 44 7.14 -3.57 -1.98
C SER A 44 7.99 -2.59 -2.76
N GLY A 45 9.26 -2.53 -2.44
CA GLY A 45 10.17 -1.67 -3.16
C GLY A 45 10.26 -0.26 -2.63
N LEU A 46 9.86 -0.07 -1.37
CA LEU A 46 9.98 1.26 -0.79
C LEU A 46 11.43 1.57 -0.48
N SER A 47 11.87 2.76 -0.84
CA SER A 47 13.22 3.18 -0.52
C SER A 47 13.24 4.13 0.68
N ARG A 48 12.09 4.47 1.22
CA ARG A 48 12.01 5.41 2.34
C ARG A 48 11.60 4.68 3.60
N HIS A 49 12.14 5.10 4.71
CA HIS A 49 11.81 4.49 5.99
C HIS A 49 10.55 5.13 6.54
N LEU A 50 9.58 4.28 6.79
CA LEU A 50 8.31 4.70 7.38
C LEU A 50 8.22 4.13 8.79
N ARG A 51 7.21 4.55 9.52
CA ARG A 51 6.97 4.04 10.87
C ARG A 51 5.58 3.45 10.92
N LEU A 52 5.39 2.52 11.83
CA LEU A 52 4.06 1.98 12.06
C LEU A 52 3.16 3.13 12.45
N GLY A 53 1.99 3.15 11.88
CA GLY A 53 1.02 4.20 12.16
C GLY A 53 1.10 5.38 11.23
N ASP A 54 2.14 5.47 10.41
CA ASP A 54 2.23 6.57 9.45
C ASP A 54 1.07 6.50 8.46
N VAL A 55 0.60 7.66 8.05
CA VAL A 55 -0.45 7.75 7.06
C VAL A 55 0.17 8.23 5.76
N ILE A 56 -0.04 7.49 4.70
CA ILE A 56 0.48 7.84 3.40
C ILE A 56 -0.68 7.89 2.40
N SER A 57 -0.47 8.62 1.32
CA SER A 57 -1.44 8.64 0.22
C SER A 57 -1.00 7.67 -0.84
N VAL A 58 -1.95 6.92 -1.37
CA VAL A 58 -1.69 5.95 -2.43
C VAL A 58 -2.59 6.30 -3.60
N ALA A 59 -1.97 6.48 -4.75
CA ALA A 59 -2.71 6.83 -5.96
C ALA A 59 -2.62 5.70 -6.98
N TYR A 60 -3.76 5.39 -7.58
CA TYR A 60 -3.82 4.38 -8.63
C TYR A 60 -4.91 4.78 -9.62
N SER A 61 -4.56 4.81 -10.87
CA SER A 61 -5.53 5.08 -11.95
C SER A 61 -6.32 6.36 -11.73
N GLY A 62 -5.64 7.40 -11.26
CA GLY A 62 -6.28 8.69 -11.07
C GLY A 62 -7.03 8.86 -9.77
N LYS A 63 -7.05 7.84 -8.93
CA LYS A 63 -7.72 7.92 -7.64
C LYS A 63 -6.69 7.87 -6.54
N LYS A 64 -6.96 8.57 -5.46
CA LYS A 64 -6.01 8.68 -4.36
C LYS A 64 -6.74 8.50 -3.04
N SER A 65 -6.17 7.75 -2.15
CA SER A 65 -6.75 7.54 -0.83
C SER A 65 -5.66 7.42 0.21
N ARG A 66 -6.02 7.58 1.45
CA ARG A 66 -5.06 7.53 2.55
C ARG A 66 -5.10 6.18 3.22
N PHE A 67 -3.93 5.70 3.56
CA PHE A 67 -3.76 4.39 4.19
C PHE A 67 -2.83 4.54 5.38
N LYS A 68 -2.98 3.65 6.33
CA LYS A 68 -2.11 3.61 7.51
C LYS A 68 -1.14 2.45 7.37
N VAL A 69 0.10 2.66 7.72
CA VAL A 69 1.11 1.61 7.74
C VAL A 69 0.89 0.77 8.98
N VAL A 70 0.60 -0.51 8.79
CA VAL A 70 0.31 -1.41 9.89
C VAL A 70 1.36 -2.49 10.09
N TRP A 71 2.32 -2.60 9.19
CA TRP A 71 3.36 -3.61 9.29
C TRP A 71 4.53 -3.18 8.42
N LEU A 72 5.72 -3.44 8.88
CA LEU A 72 6.93 -3.08 8.14
C LEU A 72 7.92 -4.20 8.19
N ARG A 73 8.64 -4.37 7.10
CA ARG A 73 9.71 -5.33 7.04
C ARG A 73 10.84 -4.75 6.20
N ASP A 74 12.02 -4.79 6.74
CA ASP A 74 13.19 -4.27 6.08
C ASP A 74 13.95 -5.42 5.45
N SER A 75 14.16 -5.34 4.15
CA SER A 75 14.90 -6.38 3.46
C SER A 75 16.37 -6.01 3.48
N GLU A 76 17.14 -6.71 4.28
CA GLU A 76 18.54 -6.39 4.40
C GLU A 76 19.29 -6.60 3.12
N SER A 77 18.92 -7.59 2.34
CA SER A 77 19.70 -7.90 1.17
C SER A 77 19.50 -6.90 0.06
N HIS A 78 18.39 -6.20 0.01
CA HIS A 78 18.14 -5.28 -1.08
C HIS A 78 17.96 -3.86 -0.62
N HIS A 79 18.02 -3.63 0.66
CA HIS A 79 17.80 -2.29 1.22
C HIS A 79 16.46 -1.71 0.81
N LEU A 80 15.50 -2.58 0.53
CA LEU A 80 14.16 -2.14 0.20
C LEU A 80 13.21 -2.60 1.28
N ILE A 81 12.16 -1.86 1.45
CA ILE A 81 11.24 -2.07 2.54
C ILE A 81 9.90 -2.54 2.02
N GLN A 82 9.28 -3.41 2.75
CA GLN A 82 7.90 -3.80 2.50
C GLN A 82 7.03 -3.22 3.59
N ALA A 83 5.83 -2.84 3.24
CA ALA A 83 4.89 -2.28 4.20
C ALA A 83 3.50 -2.79 3.91
N ALA A 84 2.82 -3.26 4.92
CA ALA A 84 1.40 -3.57 4.78
C ALA A 84 0.63 -2.32 5.15
N ILE A 85 -0.35 -1.97 4.34
CA ILE A 85 -1.10 -0.76 4.54
C ILE A 85 -2.59 -1.07 4.60
N HIS A 86 -3.29 -0.30 5.38
CA HIS A 86 -4.72 -0.49 5.60
C HIS A 86 -5.44 0.82 5.33
N LEU A 87 -6.53 0.73 4.60
CA LEU A 87 -7.31 1.89 4.21
C LEU A 87 -7.91 2.58 5.44
N LEU A 88 -7.83 3.89 5.49
CA LEU A 88 -8.45 4.62 6.59
C LEU A 88 -9.96 4.61 6.44
N LYS A 89 -10.65 4.72 7.58
CA LYS A 89 -12.07 4.80 7.56
C LYS A 89 -12.51 5.95 6.73
N ALA A 90 -13.61 5.83 6.09
CA ALA A 90 -14.19 6.87 5.25
C ALA A 90 -13.44 7.15 3.95
N GLU A 91 -12.37 6.43 3.68
CA GLU A 91 -11.69 6.56 2.39
C GLU A 91 -12.19 5.51 1.44
N THR A 92 -12.11 5.78 0.15
CA THR A 92 -12.51 4.83 -0.87
C THR A 92 -11.25 4.22 -1.48
N CYS A 93 -11.22 2.92 -1.57
CA CYS A 93 -10.05 2.22 -2.08
C CYS A 93 -9.78 2.63 -3.53
N PRO A 94 -8.57 3.04 -3.86
CA PRO A 94 -8.28 3.53 -5.21
C PRO A 94 -8.35 2.46 -6.28
N TRP A 95 -8.20 1.19 -5.90
CA TRP A 95 -8.28 0.12 -6.88
C TRP A 95 -9.58 -0.66 -6.80
N MET A 96 -10.58 -0.06 -6.18
CA MET A 96 -11.85 -0.74 -6.01
C MET A 96 -12.42 -1.25 -7.32
N ASN A 97 -12.34 -0.47 -8.37
CA ASN A 97 -12.89 -0.89 -9.64
C ASN A 97 -12.05 -1.93 -10.36
N THR A 98 -10.86 -2.18 -9.88
CA THR A 98 -10.01 -3.20 -10.43
C THR A 98 -10.45 -4.59 -10.00
N PHE A 99 -10.99 -4.73 -8.79
CA PHE A 99 -11.49 -5.94 -8.36
C PHE A 99 -12.80 -6.15 -8.89
N ARG A 100 -13.17 -7.22 -9.38
CA ARG A 100 -14.44 -7.46 -9.75
C ARG A 100 -14.78 -8.43 -8.87
N ALA A 101 -15.39 -8.22 -8.02
CA ALA A 101 -15.76 -9.08 -7.10
C ALA A 101 -16.26 -10.18 -7.65
N VAL A 102 -15.88 -11.08 -7.68
CA VAL A 102 -16.46 -12.13 -8.26
C VAL A 102 -16.76 -13.08 -7.38
#